data_8a2ff3cba7540fbe9f0eaa9701a59428
#
_entry.id   8a2ff3cba7540fbe9f0eaa9701a59428
#
_cell.length_a   1.000
_cell.length_b   1.000
_cell.length_c   1.000
_cell.angle_alpha   90.00
_cell.angle_beta   90.00
_cell.angle_gamma   90.00
#
_symmetry.space_group_name_H-M   'P 1'
#
loop_
_entity.id
_entity.type
_entity.pdbx_description
1 polymer ?
#
loop_
_entity_poly.entity_id
_entity_poly.type
_entity_poly.pdbx_seq_one_letter_code
_entity_poly.pdbx_strand_id
1 'polypeptide(L)'
;MAGLFYIVRLFIYHTEAQDKPEPERTILSKQFEIMESRLWNIIAKPSMLITILAGCTLVYLKQGWMLMAWLPIKIGFVLGLVAYHHICQSKIKQMRNGIFKWKSTQLRLWNELATILLFAIVFLAVKKDALSWVFGVMGIVSLGVILMIAVKIYKRYREKK
;
A
#
# COMPACT_ATOMS: atom_id res chain seq x y z
N MET A 1 8.03 0.94 -1.44
CA MET A 1 6.70 0.39 -1.82
C MET A 1 6.54 -1.09 -1.41
N ALA A 2 7.49 -2.00 -1.73
CA ALA A 2 7.33 -3.43 -1.37
C ALA A 2 6.99 -3.67 0.11
N GLY A 3 7.66 -2.97 1.04
CA GLY A 3 7.35 -3.05 2.46
C GLY A 3 5.93 -2.65 2.83
N LEU A 4 5.32 -1.68 2.12
CA LEU A 4 3.93 -1.27 2.34
C LEU A 4 2.93 -2.31 1.88
N PHE A 5 3.17 -2.97 0.75
CA PHE A 5 2.31 -4.08 0.30
C PHE A 5 2.38 -5.27 1.24
N TYR A 6 3.58 -5.59 1.71
CA TYR A 6 3.75 -6.75 2.57
C TYR A 6 3.21 -6.52 3.98
N ILE A 7 3.33 -5.29 4.53
CA ILE A 7 2.79 -5.00 5.87
C ILE A 7 1.26 -5.13 5.90
N VAL A 8 0.56 -4.67 4.84
CA VAL A 8 -0.91 -4.79 4.78
C VAL A 8 -1.33 -6.26 4.67
N ARG A 9 -0.58 -7.10 3.96
CA ARG A 9 -0.80 -8.56 3.97
C ARG A 9 -0.65 -9.16 5.36
N LEU A 10 0.36 -8.74 6.12
CA LEU A 10 0.50 -9.18 7.51
C LEU A 10 -0.69 -8.76 8.36
N PHE A 11 -1.20 -7.53 8.19
CA PHE A 11 -2.43 -7.10 8.89
C PHE A 11 -3.65 -7.97 8.57
N ILE A 12 -3.80 -8.39 7.32
CA ILE A 12 -4.88 -9.29 6.92
C ILE A 12 -4.76 -10.61 7.68
N TYR A 13 -3.60 -11.25 7.63
CA TYR A 13 -3.36 -12.52 8.31
C TYR A 13 -3.45 -12.41 9.83
N HIS A 14 -2.95 -11.32 10.41
CA HIS A 14 -3.05 -11.07 11.84
C HIS A 14 -4.51 -10.90 12.28
N THR A 15 -5.33 -10.20 11.47
CA THR A 15 -6.77 -10.07 11.72
C THR A 15 -7.48 -11.41 11.58
N GLU A 16 -7.17 -12.21 10.56
CA GLU A 16 -7.74 -13.55 10.35
C GLU A 16 -7.32 -14.55 11.43
N ALA A 17 -6.14 -14.35 12.05
CA ALA A 17 -5.69 -15.16 13.17
C ALA A 17 -6.54 -14.97 14.45
N GLN A 18 -7.26 -13.84 14.58
CA GLN A 18 -8.14 -13.62 15.72
C GLN A 18 -9.37 -14.56 15.72
N ASP A 19 -9.74 -15.08 14.55
CA ASP A 19 -10.86 -16.04 14.41
C ASP A 19 -10.46 -17.48 14.72
N LYS A 20 -9.18 -17.73 15.04
CA LYS A 20 -8.66 -19.06 15.37
C LYS A 20 -8.89 -19.43 16.84
N PRO A 21 -9.03 -20.75 17.15
CA PRO A 21 -9.12 -21.21 18.53
C PRO A 21 -7.78 -21.03 19.28
N GLU A 22 -7.84 -20.98 20.61
CA GLU A 22 -6.64 -21.06 21.44
C GLU A 22 -6.11 -22.52 21.47
N PRO A 23 -4.77 -22.72 21.48
CA PRO A 23 -3.69 -21.74 21.63
C PRO A 23 -3.18 -21.16 20.30
N GLU A 24 -3.73 -21.57 19.16
CA GLU A 24 -3.29 -21.18 17.81
C GLU A 24 -3.33 -19.65 17.64
N ARG A 25 -4.42 -19.01 18.09
CA ARG A 25 -4.60 -17.56 18.04
C ARG A 25 -3.45 -16.82 18.72
N THR A 26 -3.11 -17.18 19.94
CA THR A 26 -2.04 -16.52 20.72
C THR A 26 -0.67 -16.69 20.07
N ILE A 27 -0.36 -17.89 19.55
CA ILE A 27 0.93 -18.18 18.91
C ILE A 27 1.06 -17.36 17.61
N LEU A 28 0.03 -17.38 16.76
CA LEU A 28 0.03 -16.66 15.48
C LEU A 28 0.09 -15.14 15.69
N SER A 29 -0.71 -14.59 16.61
CA SER A 29 -0.70 -13.15 16.90
C SER A 29 0.68 -12.67 17.32
N LYS A 30 1.35 -13.39 18.22
CA LYS A 30 2.71 -13.07 18.67
C LYS A 30 3.72 -13.14 17.52
N GLN A 31 3.58 -14.13 16.65
CA GLN A 31 4.42 -14.25 15.46
C GLN A 31 4.22 -13.08 14.48
N PHE A 32 2.96 -12.70 14.21
CA PHE A 32 2.68 -11.56 13.32
C PHE A 32 3.17 -10.24 13.91
N GLU A 33 3.04 -9.98 15.20
CA GLU A 33 3.59 -8.80 15.86
C GLU A 33 5.11 -8.67 15.63
N ILE A 34 5.84 -9.76 15.76
CA ILE A 34 7.29 -9.79 15.52
C ILE A 34 7.59 -9.47 14.04
N MET A 35 6.87 -10.10 13.12
CA MET A 35 7.06 -9.90 11.68
C MET A 35 6.73 -8.47 11.27
N GLU A 36 5.62 -7.91 11.73
CA GLU A 36 5.20 -6.53 11.49
C GLU A 36 6.24 -5.53 12.00
N SER A 37 6.73 -5.73 13.22
CA SER A 37 7.73 -4.86 13.84
C SER A 37 9.06 -4.89 13.08
N ARG A 38 9.53 -6.07 12.69
CA ARG A 38 10.78 -6.22 11.92
C ARG A 38 10.65 -5.61 10.53
N LEU A 39 9.61 -5.94 9.80
CA LEU A 39 9.36 -5.40 8.47
C LEU A 39 9.27 -3.87 8.49
N TRP A 40 8.56 -3.32 9.49
CA TRP A 40 8.36 -1.89 9.61
C TRP A 40 9.65 -1.14 9.93
N ASN A 41 10.38 -1.59 10.94
CA ASN A 41 11.55 -0.87 11.44
C ASN A 41 12.79 -1.08 10.58
N ILE A 42 12.98 -2.26 9.98
CA ILE A 42 14.18 -2.61 9.21
C ILE A 42 14.01 -2.23 7.72
N ILE A 43 12.79 -2.33 7.18
CA ILE A 43 12.57 -2.16 5.74
C ILE A 43 11.72 -0.92 5.44
N ALA A 44 10.50 -0.82 5.97
CA ALA A 44 9.54 0.18 5.53
C ALA A 44 9.96 1.62 5.89
N LYS A 45 10.35 1.87 7.14
CA LYS A 45 10.79 3.20 7.59
C LYS A 45 12.09 3.67 6.89
N PRO A 46 13.18 2.89 6.87
CA PRO A 46 14.41 3.33 6.21
C PRO A 46 14.21 3.56 4.71
N SER A 47 13.48 2.68 4.03
CA SER A 47 13.17 2.83 2.60
C SER A 47 12.38 4.11 2.31
N MET A 48 11.40 4.47 3.15
CA MET A 48 10.66 5.71 3.01
C MET A 48 11.60 6.92 3.13
N LEU A 49 12.44 6.96 4.15
CA LEU A 49 13.37 8.06 4.40
C LEU A 49 14.33 8.24 3.23
N ILE A 50 14.97 7.15 2.78
CA ILE A 50 15.90 7.17 1.64
C ILE A 50 15.18 7.66 0.37
N THR A 51 13.95 7.19 0.12
CA THR A 51 13.18 7.59 -1.07
C THR A 51 12.83 9.08 -1.04
N ILE A 52 12.46 9.63 0.11
CA ILE A 52 12.15 11.06 0.26
C ILE A 52 13.43 11.89 0.06
N LEU A 53 14.52 11.51 0.72
CA LEU A 53 15.80 12.23 0.57
C LEU A 53 16.28 12.23 -0.88
N ALA A 54 16.27 11.07 -1.54
CA ALA A 54 16.64 10.98 -2.95
C ALA A 54 15.71 11.82 -3.85
N GLY A 55 14.40 11.81 -3.58
CA GLY A 55 13.42 12.63 -4.30
C GLY A 55 13.68 14.13 -4.13
N CYS A 56 13.92 14.60 -2.92
CA CYS A 56 14.25 16.00 -2.65
C CYS A 56 15.56 16.41 -3.34
N THR A 57 16.60 15.57 -3.29
CA THR A 57 17.87 15.80 -3.98
C THR A 57 17.67 15.94 -5.49
N LEU A 58 16.86 15.08 -6.12
CA LEU A 58 16.56 15.16 -7.54
C LEU A 58 15.84 16.46 -7.91
N VAL A 59 14.89 16.90 -7.10
CA VAL A 59 14.16 18.16 -7.32
C VAL A 59 15.11 19.35 -7.19
N TYR A 60 16.01 19.31 -6.19
CA TYR A 60 17.02 20.37 -6.00
C TYR A 60 18.00 20.47 -7.18
N LEU A 61 18.48 19.35 -7.69
CA LEU A 61 19.40 19.30 -8.83
C LEU A 61 18.75 19.69 -10.16
N LYS A 62 17.44 19.52 -10.29
CA LYS A 62 16.65 19.75 -11.53
C LYS A 62 15.57 20.79 -11.29
N GLN A 63 15.95 22.00 -10.89
CA GLN A 63 15.03 23.09 -10.53
C GLN A 63 14.01 23.43 -11.62
N GLY A 64 14.39 23.31 -12.90
CA GLY A 64 13.46 23.51 -14.02
C GLY A 64 12.24 22.57 -14.04
N TRP A 65 12.29 21.45 -13.32
CA TRP A 65 11.13 20.54 -13.23
C TRP A 65 9.99 21.10 -12.37
N MET A 66 10.28 22.05 -11.46
CA MET A 66 9.24 22.71 -10.65
C MET A 66 8.25 23.51 -11.48
N LEU A 67 8.65 23.96 -12.67
CA LEU A 67 7.79 24.67 -13.61
C LEU A 67 6.91 23.73 -14.48
N MET A 68 7.17 22.43 -14.42
CA MET A 68 6.43 21.43 -15.19
C MET A 68 5.23 20.90 -14.41
N ALA A 69 4.05 20.90 -14.99
CA ALA A 69 2.78 20.52 -14.34
C ALA A 69 2.76 19.11 -13.75
N TRP A 70 3.55 18.17 -14.27
CA TRP A 70 3.59 16.79 -13.79
C TRP A 70 4.23 16.64 -12.39
N LEU A 71 5.19 17.52 -12.04
CA LEU A 71 5.91 17.38 -10.77
C LEU A 71 5.05 17.74 -9.54
N PRO A 72 4.31 18.87 -9.50
CA PRO A 72 3.40 19.17 -8.39
C PRO A 72 2.35 18.05 -8.17
N ILE A 73 1.79 17.50 -9.25
CA ILE A 73 0.84 16.39 -9.18
C ILE A 73 1.51 15.15 -8.55
N LYS A 74 2.73 14.82 -9.00
CA LYS A 74 3.50 13.71 -8.43
C LYS A 74 3.78 13.92 -6.93
N ILE A 75 4.14 15.13 -6.52
CA ILE A 75 4.38 15.46 -5.10
C ILE A 75 3.08 15.23 -4.31
N GLY A 76 1.92 15.61 -4.82
CA GLY A 76 0.63 15.33 -4.20
C GLY A 76 0.41 13.83 -3.94
N PHE A 77 0.69 12.96 -4.93
CA PHE A 77 0.62 11.51 -4.75
C PHE A 77 1.66 10.96 -3.76
N VAL A 78 2.86 11.52 -3.75
CA VAL A 78 3.90 11.15 -2.76
C VAL A 78 3.47 11.52 -1.36
N LEU A 79 2.87 12.70 -1.15
CA LEU A 79 2.30 13.09 0.14
C LEU A 79 1.16 12.15 0.57
N GLY A 80 0.29 11.76 -0.37
CA GLY A 80 -0.73 10.72 -0.14
C GLY A 80 -0.11 9.40 0.32
N LEU A 81 1.02 8.98 -0.29
CA LEU A 81 1.75 7.79 0.11
C LEU A 81 2.39 7.91 1.50
N VAL A 82 2.89 9.09 1.87
CA VAL A 82 3.42 9.37 3.20
C VAL A 82 2.29 9.29 4.24
N ALA A 83 1.13 9.86 3.95
CA ALA A 83 -0.06 9.73 4.81
C ALA A 83 -0.47 8.26 4.97
N TYR A 84 -0.51 7.50 3.88
CA TYR A 84 -0.74 6.05 3.91
C TYR A 84 0.24 5.32 4.82
N HIS A 85 1.53 5.66 4.76
CA HIS A 85 2.56 5.09 5.61
C HIS A 85 2.30 5.39 7.11
N HIS A 86 1.90 6.60 7.46
CA HIS A 86 1.56 6.96 8.83
C HIS A 86 0.31 6.22 9.35
N ILE A 87 -0.68 6.02 8.48
CA ILE A 87 -1.86 5.20 8.83
C ILE A 87 -1.45 3.75 9.09
N CYS A 88 -0.59 3.15 8.27
CA CYS A 88 -0.06 1.80 8.52
C CYS A 88 0.68 1.73 9.86
N GLN A 89 1.50 2.73 10.20
CA GLN A 89 2.17 2.80 11.50
C GLN A 89 1.18 2.84 12.68
N SER A 90 0.11 3.61 12.54
CA SER A 90 -0.96 3.67 13.54
C SER A 90 -1.66 2.31 13.70
N LYS A 91 -1.86 1.58 12.59
CA LYS A 91 -2.45 0.24 12.60
C LYS A 91 -1.58 -0.78 13.33
N ILE A 92 -0.27 -0.78 13.10
CA ILE A 92 0.67 -1.63 13.85
C ILE A 92 0.51 -1.41 15.37
N LYS A 93 0.46 -0.14 15.80
CA LYS A 93 0.27 0.18 17.23
C LYS A 93 -1.07 -0.31 17.77
N GLN A 94 -2.16 -0.16 16.99
CA GLN A 94 -3.48 -0.62 17.39
C GLN A 94 -3.53 -2.14 17.52
N MET A 95 -3.01 -2.88 16.54
CA MET A 95 -3.00 -4.34 16.54
C MET A 95 -2.15 -4.92 17.68
N ARG A 96 -0.99 -4.29 17.97
CA ARG A 96 -0.16 -4.64 19.15
C ARG A 96 -0.91 -4.47 20.47
N ASN A 97 -1.85 -3.53 20.55
CA ASN A 97 -2.71 -3.32 21.72
C ASN A 97 -3.99 -4.19 21.68
N GLY A 98 -4.06 -5.17 20.80
CA GLY A 98 -5.23 -6.05 20.65
C GLY A 98 -6.45 -5.38 20.01
N ILE A 99 -6.28 -4.22 19.37
CA ILE A 99 -7.38 -3.45 18.78
C ILE A 99 -7.49 -3.71 17.28
N PHE A 100 -8.42 -4.56 16.87
CA PHE A 100 -8.69 -4.93 15.48
C PHE A 100 -9.95 -4.23 14.97
N LYS A 101 -9.83 -2.95 14.55
CA LYS A 101 -10.97 -2.14 14.08
C LYS A 101 -11.40 -2.46 12.65
N TRP A 102 -10.48 -2.94 11.81
CA TRP A 102 -10.73 -3.18 10.40
C TRP A 102 -10.88 -4.66 10.11
N LYS A 103 -11.90 -4.98 9.30
CA LYS A 103 -12.10 -6.35 8.80
C LYS A 103 -11.06 -6.67 7.71
N SER A 104 -10.77 -7.95 7.52
CA SER A 104 -9.87 -8.46 6.46
C SER A 104 -10.22 -7.91 5.07
N THR A 105 -11.51 -7.80 4.73
CA THR A 105 -11.97 -7.23 3.45
C THR A 105 -11.59 -5.75 3.27
N GLN A 106 -11.68 -4.95 4.34
CA GLN A 106 -11.29 -3.53 4.30
C GLN A 106 -9.79 -3.36 4.13
N LEU A 107 -9.00 -4.22 4.77
CA LEU A 107 -7.54 -4.24 4.61
C LEU A 107 -7.14 -4.65 3.19
N ARG A 108 -7.85 -5.58 2.56
CA ARG A 108 -7.64 -5.95 1.15
C ARG A 108 -7.88 -4.76 0.22
N LEU A 109 -8.99 -4.05 0.41
CA LEU A 109 -9.28 -2.83 -0.36
C LEU A 109 -8.23 -1.73 -0.11
N TRP A 110 -7.77 -1.60 1.13
CA TRP A 110 -6.69 -0.68 1.49
C TRP A 110 -5.38 -0.99 0.77
N ASN A 111 -5.08 -2.28 0.54
CA ASN A 111 -3.90 -2.68 -0.24
C ASN A 111 -3.98 -2.23 -1.70
N GLU A 112 -5.18 -2.26 -2.30
CA GLU A 112 -5.37 -1.79 -3.68
C GLU A 112 -5.11 -0.28 -3.82
N LEU A 113 -5.41 0.52 -2.79
CA LEU A 113 -5.07 1.95 -2.78
C LEU A 113 -3.56 2.18 -2.91
N ALA A 114 -2.73 1.38 -2.24
CA ALA A 114 -1.28 1.45 -2.38
C ALA A 114 -0.82 1.12 -3.81
N THR A 115 -1.47 0.18 -4.47
CA THR A 115 -1.23 -0.19 -5.87
C THR A 115 -1.51 1.00 -6.80
N ILE A 116 -2.67 1.64 -6.64
CA ILE A 116 -3.06 2.81 -7.43
C ILE A 116 -2.05 3.95 -7.25
N LEU A 117 -1.67 4.25 -6.00
CA LEU A 117 -0.68 5.30 -5.70
C LEU A 117 0.68 4.99 -6.35
N LEU A 118 1.13 3.72 -6.30
CA LEU A 118 2.37 3.32 -6.95
C LEU A 118 2.35 3.61 -8.44
N PHE A 119 1.31 3.14 -9.11
CA PHE A 119 1.19 3.31 -10.56
C PHE A 119 1.10 4.78 -10.94
N ALA A 120 0.30 5.58 -10.24
CA ALA A 120 0.19 7.02 -10.49
C ALA A 120 1.56 7.71 -10.40
N ILE A 121 2.35 7.44 -9.34
CA ILE A 121 3.67 8.03 -9.13
C ILE A 121 4.66 7.60 -10.22
N VAL A 122 4.64 6.31 -10.60
CA VAL A 122 5.55 5.77 -11.63
C VAL A 122 5.19 6.34 -13.02
N PHE A 123 3.91 6.36 -13.39
CA PHE A 123 3.49 6.90 -14.68
C PHE A 123 3.84 8.37 -14.83
N LEU A 124 3.60 9.19 -13.80
CA LEU A 124 3.99 10.60 -13.81
C LEU A 124 5.51 10.78 -13.95
N ALA A 125 6.30 9.89 -13.35
CA ALA A 125 7.75 9.95 -13.45
C ALA A 125 8.28 9.58 -14.85
N VAL A 126 7.65 8.61 -15.51
CA VAL A 126 8.10 8.08 -16.81
C VAL A 126 7.61 8.96 -17.97
N LYS A 127 6.33 9.29 -17.99
CA LYS A 127 5.71 10.04 -19.09
C LYS A 127 6.02 11.54 -19.03
N LYS A 128 6.22 12.11 -17.83
CA LYS A 128 6.46 13.54 -17.60
C LYS A 128 5.43 14.46 -18.25
N ASP A 129 4.25 13.94 -18.52
CA ASP A 129 3.14 14.65 -19.14
C ASP A 129 1.89 14.52 -18.26
N ALA A 130 1.27 15.67 -17.95
CA ALA A 130 0.14 15.74 -17.02
C ALA A 130 -1.16 15.11 -17.56
N LEU A 131 -1.34 15.03 -18.89
CA LEU A 131 -2.54 14.43 -19.49
C LEU A 131 -2.42 12.91 -19.67
N SER A 132 -1.27 12.43 -20.10
CA SER A 132 -1.05 11.00 -20.39
C SER A 132 -1.16 10.12 -19.16
N TRP A 133 -0.89 10.63 -17.94
CA TRP A 133 -0.99 9.84 -16.72
C TRP A 133 -2.45 9.49 -16.35
N VAL A 134 -3.42 10.39 -16.66
CA VAL A 134 -4.84 10.14 -16.40
C VAL A 134 -5.31 8.90 -17.14
N PHE A 135 -4.98 8.80 -18.45
CA PHE A 135 -5.30 7.61 -19.24
C PHE A 135 -4.57 6.37 -18.74
N GLY A 136 -3.31 6.50 -18.30
CA GLY A 136 -2.56 5.40 -17.68
C GLY A 136 -3.19 4.91 -16.39
N VAL A 137 -3.56 5.81 -15.47
CA VAL A 137 -4.23 5.46 -14.21
C VAL A 137 -5.62 4.88 -14.47
N MET A 138 -6.40 5.46 -15.37
CA MET A 138 -7.71 4.91 -15.76
C MET A 138 -7.57 3.50 -16.34
N GLY A 139 -6.57 3.24 -17.19
CA GLY A 139 -6.27 1.92 -17.74
C GLY A 139 -5.96 0.89 -16.65
N ILE A 140 -5.19 1.27 -15.63
CA ILE A 140 -4.83 0.37 -14.53
C ILE A 140 -5.99 0.15 -13.57
N VAL A 141 -6.75 1.19 -13.24
CA VAL A 141 -7.96 1.06 -12.42
C VAL A 141 -8.96 0.14 -13.12
N SER A 142 -9.16 0.31 -14.43
CA SER A 142 -10.03 -0.56 -15.22
C SER A 142 -9.52 -2.01 -15.23
N LEU A 143 -8.21 -2.22 -15.40
CA LEU A 143 -7.61 -3.55 -15.31
C LEU A 143 -7.79 -4.17 -13.92
N GLY A 144 -7.59 -3.40 -12.85
CA GLY A 144 -7.83 -3.84 -11.48
C GLY A 144 -9.27 -4.26 -11.23
N VAL A 145 -10.23 -3.48 -11.74
CA VAL A 145 -11.66 -3.80 -11.67
C VAL A 145 -11.98 -5.07 -12.46
N ILE A 146 -11.44 -5.22 -13.67
CA ILE A 146 -11.60 -6.42 -14.50
C ILE A 146 -11.05 -7.65 -13.78
N LEU A 147 -9.85 -7.56 -13.20
CA LEU A 147 -9.27 -8.66 -12.43
C LEU A 147 -10.09 -9.01 -11.18
N MET A 148 -10.60 -8.02 -10.44
CA MET A 148 -11.49 -8.26 -9.30
C MET A 148 -12.78 -8.97 -9.73
N ILE A 149 -13.38 -8.57 -10.84
CA ILE A 149 -14.58 -9.20 -11.39
C ILE A 149 -14.25 -10.64 -11.82
N ALA A 150 -13.14 -10.87 -12.50
CA ALA A 150 -12.69 -12.19 -12.93
C ALA A 150 -12.49 -13.14 -11.74
N VAL A 151 -11.79 -12.67 -10.69
CA VAL A 151 -11.59 -13.44 -9.45
C VAL A 151 -12.92 -13.74 -8.75
N LYS A 152 -13.85 -12.77 -8.71
CA LYS A 152 -15.18 -12.96 -8.10
C LYS A 152 -16.02 -13.98 -8.87
N ILE A 153 -15.97 -13.94 -10.20
CA ILE A 153 -16.64 -14.92 -11.07
C ILE A 153 -16.03 -16.30 -10.87
N TYR A 154 -14.69 -16.42 -10.88
CA TYR A 154 -13.99 -17.68 -10.65
C TYR A 154 -14.33 -18.29 -9.28
N LYS A 155 -14.36 -17.48 -8.21
CA LYS A 155 -14.74 -17.93 -6.87
C LYS A 155 -16.17 -18.45 -6.84
N ARG A 156 -17.10 -17.73 -7.48
CA ARG A 156 -18.51 -18.13 -7.58
C ARG A 156 -18.72 -19.43 -8.37
N TYR A 157 -17.87 -19.68 -9.37
CA TYR A 157 -17.87 -20.92 -10.16
C TYR A 157 -17.36 -22.13 -9.35
N ARG A 158 -16.33 -21.88 -8.52
CA ARG A 158 -15.73 -22.91 -7.65
C ARG A 158 -16.62 -23.29 -6.47
N GLU A 159 -17.40 -22.36 -5.93
CA GLU A 159 -18.34 -22.60 -4.82
C GLU A 159 -19.63 -23.31 -5.27
N LYS A 160 -19.89 -23.43 -6.58
CA LYS A 160 -21.00 -24.17 -7.15
C LYS A 160 -20.67 -25.62 -7.55
N LYS A 161 -19.40 -26.03 -7.44
CA LYS A 161 -18.94 -27.41 -7.59
C LYS A 161 -18.63 -28.01 -6.22
#